data_4b49749b555b7c72b37104cc3b671f02
#
_entry.id   4b49749b555b7c72b37104cc3b671f02
#
_cell.length_a   1.000
_cell.length_b   1.000
_cell.length_c   1.000
_cell.angle_alpha   90.00
_cell.angle_beta   90.00
_cell.angle_gamma   90.00
#
_symmetry.space_group_name_H-M   'P 1'
#
loop_
_entity.id
_entity.type
_entity.pdbx_description
1 polymer ?
#
loop_
_entity_poly.entity_id
_entity_poly.type
_entity_poly.pdbx_seq_one_letter_code
_entity_poly.pdbx_strand_id
1 'polypeptide(L)'
;MAEAATLTLAFVSSHPAEAARVLESLSGADAAALFASLPARAAAPALAAMLPPAAARIVAALDDASALGLLTASGVQGAVAVLRHVAEPRRTRLIEGLSTATALTSRMLLGYPEDAVGAWADPETIALSPRTTAGEALARVRSDTDVEAGAIYVVGEDQRLQGVVDLAGLLRAPESTSLAALMRAPAGTLPAFMPLGGAASHPGWRLASSLPVVERGDRLIGVLHAARLARRRTRGGVRGAGENDTLAGFVARSYWDTVSGLVRAGLAMLPAAGRVLPEDP
;
A
#
# COMPACT_ATOMS: atom_id res chain seq x y z
N MET A 1 31.23 8.25 3.76
CA MET A 1 29.91 8.46 4.38
C MET A 1 28.87 8.84 3.33
N ALA A 2 29.05 9.92 2.55
CA ALA A 2 28.08 10.34 1.51
C ALA A 2 27.86 9.28 0.41
N GLU A 3 28.92 8.62 -0.02
CA GLU A 3 28.87 7.59 -1.08
C GLU A 3 28.09 6.33 -0.65
N ALA A 4 28.26 5.88 0.59
CA ALA A 4 27.50 4.76 1.14
C ALA A 4 25.99 5.08 1.26
N ALA A 5 25.64 6.30 1.67
CA ALA A 5 24.25 6.75 1.74
C ALA A 5 23.59 6.80 0.34
N THR A 6 24.35 7.26 -0.67
CA THR A 6 23.88 7.29 -2.08
C THR A 6 23.65 5.89 -2.62
N LEU A 7 24.55 4.95 -2.37
CA LEU A 7 24.40 3.55 -2.76
C LEU A 7 23.21 2.88 -2.08
N THR A 8 23.03 3.12 -0.79
CA THR A 8 21.88 2.61 -0.03
C THR A 8 20.56 3.15 -0.58
N LEU A 9 20.49 4.44 -0.86
CA LEU A 9 19.31 5.07 -1.47
C LEU A 9 19.02 4.47 -2.84
N ALA A 10 20.02 4.34 -3.70
CA ALA A 10 19.89 3.74 -5.02
C ALA A 10 19.39 2.30 -4.94
N PHE A 11 19.95 1.49 -4.02
CA PHE A 11 19.53 0.11 -3.83
C PHE A 11 18.08 -0.01 -3.33
N VAL A 12 17.71 0.74 -2.28
CA VAL A 12 16.34 0.72 -1.71
C VAL A 12 15.31 1.14 -2.75
N SER A 13 15.65 2.12 -3.62
CA SER A 13 14.75 2.62 -4.65
C SER A 13 14.62 1.64 -5.84
N SER A 14 15.73 1.00 -6.25
CA SER A 14 15.75 0.13 -7.44
C SER A 14 15.34 -1.31 -7.13
N HIS A 15 15.56 -1.77 -5.89
CA HIS A 15 15.35 -3.15 -5.45
C HIS A 15 14.54 -3.21 -4.14
N PRO A 16 13.31 -2.66 -4.10
CA PRO A 16 12.55 -2.52 -2.86
C PRO A 16 12.19 -3.87 -2.21
N ALA A 17 11.98 -4.92 -2.99
CA ALA A 17 11.65 -6.25 -2.46
C ALA A 17 12.84 -6.93 -1.79
N GLU A 18 14.04 -6.79 -2.37
CA GLU A 18 15.29 -7.30 -1.82
C GLU A 18 15.68 -6.50 -0.57
N ALA A 19 15.56 -5.18 -0.64
CA ALA A 19 15.80 -4.29 0.51
C ALA A 19 14.87 -4.65 1.67
N ALA A 20 13.59 -4.92 1.41
CA ALA A 20 12.62 -5.32 2.42
C ALA A 20 13.07 -6.59 3.18
N ARG A 21 13.50 -7.63 2.46
CA ARG A 21 13.96 -8.90 3.08
C ARG A 21 15.13 -8.70 4.03
N VAL A 22 16.04 -7.83 3.64
CA VAL A 22 17.20 -7.53 4.48
C VAL A 22 16.79 -6.72 5.70
N LEU A 23 15.98 -5.69 5.51
CA LEU A 23 15.51 -4.83 6.60
C LEU A 23 14.66 -5.61 7.61
N GLU A 24 13.93 -6.63 7.19
CA GLU A 24 13.20 -7.54 8.06
C GLU A 24 14.11 -8.35 8.99
N SER A 25 15.36 -8.61 8.59
CA SER A 25 16.36 -9.34 9.38
C SER A 25 17.09 -8.48 10.41
N LEU A 26 17.00 -7.15 10.30
CA LEU A 26 17.60 -6.19 11.22
C LEU A 26 16.76 -6.04 12.51
N SER A 27 17.40 -5.49 13.55
CA SER A 27 16.62 -5.01 14.70
C SER A 27 15.69 -3.86 14.27
N GLY A 28 14.54 -3.72 14.97
CA GLY A 28 13.61 -2.62 14.67
C GLY A 28 14.26 -1.25 14.79
N ALA A 29 15.21 -1.07 15.71
CA ALA A 29 15.93 0.19 15.91
C ALA A 29 16.91 0.48 14.76
N ASP A 30 17.69 -0.51 14.31
CA ASP A 30 18.65 -0.33 13.21
C ASP A 30 17.94 -0.05 11.89
N ALA A 31 16.86 -0.79 11.62
CA ALA A 31 16.04 -0.57 10.45
C ALA A 31 15.36 0.82 10.50
N ALA A 32 14.87 1.26 11.66
CA ALA A 32 14.28 2.58 11.83
C ALA A 32 15.30 3.68 11.61
N ALA A 33 16.53 3.55 12.14
CA ALA A 33 17.61 4.50 11.90
C ALA A 33 17.91 4.64 10.41
N LEU A 34 17.92 3.52 9.67
CA LEU A 34 18.11 3.56 8.23
C LEU A 34 16.94 4.27 7.53
N PHE A 35 15.69 3.91 7.84
CA PHE A 35 14.53 4.56 7.25
C PHE A 35 14.47 6.07 7.54
N ALA A 36 14.85 6.49 8.76
CA ALA A 36 14.93 7.91 9.13
C ALA A 36 15.98 8.68 8.30
N SER A 37 17.02 8.01 7.81
CA SER A 37 18.07 8.61 6.98
C SER A 37 17.70 8.75 5.50
N LEU A 38 16.60 8.13 5.06
CA LEU A 38 16.18 8.10 3.66
C LEU A 38 14.98 9.02 3.41
N PRO A 39 14.87 9.62 2.20
CA PRO A 39 13.64 10.31 1.81
C PRO A 39 12.46 9.35 1.85
N ALA A 40 11.35 9.75 2.48
CA ALA A 40 10.18 8.90 2.69
C ALA A 40 9.65 8.29 1.39
N ARG A 41 9.59 9.07 0.29
CA ARG A 41 9.13 8.59 -1.03
C ARG A 41 10.01 7.48 -1.61
N ALA A 42 11.31 7.51 -1.36
CA ALA A 42 12.24 6.49 -1.84
C ALA A 42 12.19 5.22 -0.97
N ALA A 43 11.91 5.37 0.31
CA ALA A 43 11.86 4.30 1.29
C ALA A 43 10.50 3.58 1.34
N ALA A 44 9.41 4.26 0.99
CA ALA A 44 8.05 3.74 1.04
C ALA A 44 7.83 2.44 0.23
N PRO A 45 8.38 2.27 -1.00
CA PRO A 45 8.25 1.00 -1.73
C PRO A 45 8.87 -0.19 -0.98
N ALA A 46 10.00 0.01 -0.31
CA ALA A 46 10.63 -1.03 0.50
C ALA A 46 9.78 -1.36 1.75
N LEU A 47 9.24 -0.34 2.44
CA LEU A 47 8.32 -0.55 3.54
C LEU A 47 7.08 -1.32 3.10
N ALA A 48 6.49 -0.97 1.95
CA ALA A 48 5.33 -1.64 1.38
C ALA A 48 5.63 -3.09 0.92
N ALA A 49 6.89 -3.39 0.61
CA ALA A 49 7.33 -4.75 0.25
C ALA A 49 7.56 -5.65 1.46
N MET A 50 7.69 -5.10 2.67
CA MET A 50 7.88 -5.85 3.92
C MET A 50 6.62 -6.57 4.37
N LEU A 51 6.80 -7.57 5.25
CA LEU A 51 5.69 -8.13 6.02
C LEU A 51 5.11 -7.06 6.94
N PRO A 52 3.78 -6.85 6.97
CA PRO A 52 3.17 -5.79 7.77
C PRO A 52 3.56 -5.76 9.25
N PRO A 53 3.71 -6.90 9.97
CA PRO A 53 4.19 -6.89 11.35
C PRO A 53 5.65 -6.40 11.48
N ALA A 54 6.50 -6.69 10.48
CA ALA A 54 7.88 -6.21 10.48
C ALA A 54 7.94 -4.71 10.21
N ALA A 55 7.20 -4.22 9.23
CA ALA A 55 7.05 -2.80 8.94
C ALA A 55 6.51 -2.03 10.15
N ALA A 56 5.54 -2.59 10.88
CA ALA A 56 4.98 -1.98 12.08
C ALA A 56 6.01 -1.84 13.21
N ARG A 57 6.90 -2.82 13.40
CA ARG A 57 8.01 -2.70 14.38
C ARG A 57 8.93 -1.52 14.05
N ILE A 58 9.23 -1.31 12.78
CA ILE A 58 10.06 -0.20 12.31
C ILE A 58 9.34 1.13 12.55
N VAL A 59 8.08 1.24 12.12
CA VAL A 59 7.25 2.43 12.34
C VAL A 59 7.06 2.74 13.82
N ALA A 60 6.99 1.70 14.67
CA ALA A 60 6.94 1.88 16.12
C ALA A 60 8.24 2.43 16.72
N ALA A 61 9.39 2.19 16.10
CA ALA A 61 10.70 2.67 16.55
C ALA A 61 11.09 4.05 15.98
N LEU A 62 10.41 4.54 14.95
CA LEU A 62 10.61 5.87 14.38
C LEU A 62 9.99 6.98 15.26
N ASP A 63 10.47 8.20 15.11
CA ASP A 63 9.75 9.39 15.58
C ASP A 63 8.45 9.59 14.78
N ASP A 64 7.51 10.39 15.33
CA ASP A 64 6.20 10.56 14.72
C ASP A 64 6.26 11.24 13.34
N ALA A 65 7.18 12.17 13.11
CA ALA A 65 7.31 12.88 11.83
C ALA A 65 7.81 11.94 10.72
N SER A 66 8.87 11.16 11.00
CA SER A 66 9.40 10.15 10.07
C SER A 66 8.39 9.05 9.78
N ALA A 67 7.68 8.58 10.81
CA ALA A 67 6.63 7.57 10.66
C ALA A 67 5.48 8.08 9.77
N LEU A 68 5.01 9.31 9.99
CA LEU A 68 3.95 9.93 9.18
C LEU A 68 4.39 10.16 7.74
N GLY A 69 5.63 10.59 7.52
CA GLY A 69 6.20 10.75 6.19
C GLY A 69 6.17 9.44 5.39
N LEU A 70 6.60 8.35 6.00
CA LEU A 70 6.60 7.01 5.39
C LEU A 70 5.19 6.48 5.14
N LEU A 71 4.29 6.60 6.12
CA LEU A 71 2.90 6.15 5.98
C LEU A 71 2.19 6.92 4.86
N THR A 72 2.39 8.25 4.80
CA THR A 72 1.82 9.08 3.72
C THR A 72 2.38 8.66 2.35
N ALA A 73 3.68 8.44 2.24
CA ALA A 73 4.31 8.02 0.99
C ALA A 73 3.94 6.58 0.56
N SER A 74 3.51 5.73 1.50
CA SER A 74 3.06 4.36 1.22
C SER A 74 1.61 4.28 0.71
N GLY A 75 0.91 5.41 0.65
CA GLY A 75 -0.52 5.46 0.31
C GLY A 75 -1.41 4.86 1.39
N VAL A 76 -2.73 5.02 1.23
CA VAL A 76 -3.73 4.59 2.24
C VAL A 76 -3.60 3.10 2.56
N GLN A 77 -3.46 2.25 1.54
CA GLN A 77 -3.40 0.81 1.73
C GLN A 77 -2.12 0.35 2.45
N GLY A 78 -0.97 0.94 2.09
CA GLY A 78 0.29 0.69 2.77
C GLY A 78 0.23 1.13 4.24
N ALA A 79 -0.30 2.31 4.49
CA ALA A 79 -0.50 2.83 5.83
C ALA A 79 -1.40 1.93 6.67
N VAL A 80 -2.55 1.51 6.15
CA VAL A 80 -3.51 0.63 6.85
C VAL A 80 -2.89 -0.73 7.17
N ALA A 81 -2.17 -1.34 6.22
CA ALA A 81 -1.50 -2.61 6.43
C ALA A 81 -0.51 -2.56 7.60
N VAL A 82 0.24 -1.47 7.72
CA VAL A 82 1.21 -1.26 8.81
C VAL A 82 0.50 -0.90 10.11
N LEU A 83 -0.43 0.08 10.08
CA LEU A 83 -1.14 0.59 11.26
C LEU A 83 -1.94 -0.49 11.98
N ARG A 84 -2.44 -1.50 11.28
CA ARG A 84 -3.13 -2.65 11.86
C ARG A 84 -2.30 -3.38 12.92
N HIS A 85 -0.99 -3.39 12.77
CA HIS A 85 -0.04 -4.05 13.66
C HIS A 85 0.68 -3.09 14.64
N VAL A 86 0.41 -1.79 14.56
CA VAL A 86 0.91 -0.80 15.53
C VAL A 86 0.01 -0.80 16.76
N ALA A 87 0.61 -0.88 17.94
CA ALA A 87 -0.13 -0.88 19.23
C ALA A 87 -0.69 0.51 19.55
N GLU A 88 -1.81 0.51 20.34
CA GLU A 88 -2.31 1.73 20.99
C GLU A 88 -1.39 2.17 22.15
N PRO A 89 -1.29 3.46 22.45
CA PRO A 89 -2.00 4.61 21.84
C PRO A 89 -1.30 5.19 20.61
N ARG A 90 -0.19 4.61 20.16
CA ARG A 90 0.61 5.14 19.06
C ARG A 90 -0.15 5.09 17.72
N ARG A 91 -0.90 4.03 17.46
CA ARG A 91 -1.72 3.89 16.26
C ARG A 91 -2.68 5.07 16.10
N THR A 92 -3.40 5.42 17.17
CA THR A 92 -4.33 6.56 17.16
C THR A 92 -3.61 7.86 16.85
N ARG A 93 -2.47 8.16 17.48
CA ARG A 93 -1.69 9.38 17.20
C ARG A 93 -1.21 9.45 15.75
N LEU A 94 -0.73 8.36 15.19
CA LEU A 94 -0.29 8.32 13.79
C LEU A 94 -1.47 8.55 12.83
N ILE A 95 -2.64 7.96 13.09
CA ILE A 95 -3.83 8.21 12.28
C ILE A 95 -4.25 9.69 12.34
N GLU A 96 -4.21 10.31 13.50
CA GLU A 96 -4.55 11.73 13.69
C GLU A 96 -3.56 12.67 12.99
N GLY A 97 -2.30 12.26 12.82
CA GLY A 97 -1.28 13.01 12.11
C GLY A 97 -1.37 12.91 10.58
N LEU A 98 -2.15 11.96 10.04
CA LEU A 98 -2.40 11.87 8.59
C LEU A 98 -3.35 12.97 8.11
N SER A 99 -3.40 13.19 6.78
CA SER A 99 -4.41 14.09 6.20
C SER A 99 -5.83 13.62 6.58
N THR A 100 -6.77 14.55 6.72
CA THR A 100 -8.15 14.23 7.14
C THR A 100 -8.77 13.14 6.27
N ALA A 101 -8.58 13.19 4.95
CA ALA A 101 -9.09 12.17 4.03
C ALA A 101 -8.45 10.79 4.29
N THR A 102 -7.12 10.75 4.40
CA THR A 102 -6.36 9.51 4.67
C THR A 102 -6.71 8.93 6.05
N ALA A 103 -6.85 9.77 7.07
CA ALA A 103 -7.23 9.34 8.42
C ALA A 103 -8.64 8.72 8.45
N LEU A 104 -9.62 9.35 7.79
CA LEU A 104 -10.98 8.84 7.72
C LEU A 104 -11.02 7.47 7.01
N THR A 105 -10.37 7.39 5.85
CA THR A 105 -10.28 6.14 5.08
C THR A 105 -9.53 5.05 5.84
N SER A 106 -8.44 5.40 6.52
CA SER A 106 -7.70 4.44 7.35
C SER A 106 -8.56 3.87 8.47
N ARG A 107 -9.32 4.72 9.17
CA ARG A 107 -10.27 4.25 10.22
C ARG A 107 -11.33 3.32 9.65
N MET A 108 -11.87 3.65 8.48
CA MET A 108 -12.86 2.81 7.81
C MET A 108 -12.28 1.43 7.49
N LEU A 109 -11.11 1.36 6.85
CA LEU A 109 -10.48 0.10 6.45
C LEU A 109 -10.00 -0.73 7.66
N LEU A 110 -9.54 -0.08 8.71
CA LEU A 110 -9.16 -0.75 9.98
C LEU A 110 -10.36 -1.37 10.69
N GLY A 111 -11.58 -0.93 10.40
CA GLY A 111 -12.82 -1.50 10.92
C GLY A 111 -13.15 -2.90 10.38
N TYR A 112 -12.54 -3.32 9.27
CA TYR A 112 -12.74 -4.67 8.73
C TYR A 112 -11.72 -5.66 9.30
N PRO A 113 -12.09 -6.95 9.49
CA PRO A 113 -11.13 -8.02 9.76
C PRO A 113 -10.04 -8.08 8.69
N GLU A 114 -8.81 -8.45 9.07
CA GLU A 114 -7.66 -8.48 8.14
C GLU A 114 -7.84 -9.44 6.97
N ASP A 115 -8.58 -10.51 7.17
CA ASP A 115 -8.88 -11.53 6.16
C ASP A 115 -10.12 -11.19 5.32
N ALA A 116 -10.82 -10.10 5.63
CA ALA A 116 -11.99 -9.66 4.88
C ALA A 116 -11.61 -8.76 3.70
N VAL A 117 -12.39 -8.86 2.62
CA VAL A 117 -12.21 -8.08 1.38
C VAL A 117 -12.16 -6.57 1.64
N GLY A 118 -12.99 -6.06 2.56
CA GLY A 118 -13.08 -4.63 2.88
C GLY A 118 -11.78 -4.05 3.43
N ALA A 119 -10.96 -4.86 4.13
CA ALA A 119 -9.65 -4.42 4.60
C ALA A 119 -8.63 -4.20 3.46
N TRP A 120 -8.91 -4.74 2.28
CA TRP A 120 -8.03 -4.73 1.10
C TRP A 120 -8.62 -3.92 -0.06
N ALA A 121 -9.81 -3.37 0.13
CA ALA A 121 -10.46 -2.53 -0.85
C ALA A 121 -9.63 -1.26 -1.10
N ASP A 122 -9.48 -0.88 -2.35
CA ASP A 122 -8.90 0.37 -2.77
C ASP A 122 -9.99 1.43 -2.83
N PRO A 123 -9.98 2.41 -1.94
CA PRO A 123 -10.98 3.48 -1.98
C PRO A 123 -10.67 4.53 -3.05
N GLU A 124 -9.41 4.59 -3.53
CA GLU A 124 -8.96 5.51 -4.57
C GLU A 124 -9.42 5.01 -5.94
N THR A 125 -10.73 4.99 -6.16
CA THR A 125 -11.34 4.56 -7.41
C THR A 125 -12.22 5.66 -7.97
N ILE A 126 -12.33 5.72 -9.30
CA ILE A 126 -13.19 6.70 -9.95
C ILE A 126 -14.65 6.23 -9.86
N ALA A 127 -15.41 6.89 -9.00
CA ALA A 127 -16.84 6.72 -8.83
C ALA A 127 -17.56 8.00 -9.25
N LEU A 128 -18.45 7.91 -10.24
CA LEU A 128 -19.13 9.06 -10.83
C LEU A 128 -20.64 8.85 -10.88
N SER A 129 -21.39 9.96 -10.94
CA SER A 129 -22.84 9.96 -11.08
C SER A 129 -23.26 9.41 -12.45
N PRO A 130 -24.42 8.72 -12.57
CA PRO A 130 -24.98 8.33 -13.85
C PRO A 130 -25.29 9.51 -14.79
N ARG A 131 -25.44 10.71 -14.24
CA ARG A 131 -25.69 11.94 -15.03
C ARG A 131 -24.40 12.54 -15.62
N THR A 132 -23.22 12.17 -15.13
CA THR A 132 -21.92 12.60 -15.66
C THR A 132 -21.81 12.22 -17.12
N THR A 133 -21.30 13.13 -17.95
CA THR A 133 -21.09 12.87 -19.37
C THR A 133 -19.76 12.16 -19.64
N ALA A 134 -19.62 11.54 -20.81
CA ALA A 134 -18.40 10.88 -21.22
C ALA A 134 -17.19 11.84 -21.25
N GLY A 135 -17.39 13.08 -21.71
CA GLY A 135 -16.35 14.11 -21.71
C GLY A 135 -15.86 14.48 -20.33
N GLU A 136 -16.79 14.70 -19.38
CA GLU A 136 -16.46 14.99 -17.97
C GLU A 136 -15.74 13.80 -17.31
N ALA A 137 -16.18 12.59 -17.59
CA ALA A 137 -15.55 11.39 -17.05
C ALA A 137 -14.11 11.21 -17.61
N LEU A 138 -13.90 11.47 -18.90
CA LEU A 138 -12.56 11.46 -19.51
C LEU A 138 -11.65 12.55 -18.91
N ALA A 139 -12.17 13.74 -18.68
CA ALA A 139 -11.43 14.81 -18.02
C ALA A 139 -11.00 14.39 -16.61
N ARG A 140 -11.88 13.72 -15.86
CA ARG A 140 -11.58 13.19 -14.53
C ARG A 140 -10.49 12.13 -14.58
N VAL A 141 -10.57 11.16 -15.49
CA VAL A 141 -9.53 10.13 -15.70
C VAL A 141 -8.17 10.74 -16.02
N ARG A 142 -8.14 11.78 -16.86
CA ARG A 142 -6.89 12.46 -17.24
C ARG A 142 -6.25 13.26 -16.10
N SER A 143 -7.06 13.80 -15.19
CA SER A 143 -6.58 14.56 -14.03
C SER A 143 -6.10 13.69 -12.89
N ASP A 144 -6.45 12.42 -12.88
CA ASP A 144 -6.14 11.48 -11.80
C ASP A 144 -4.99 10.57 -12.23
N THR A 145 -3.75 10.97 -11.88
CA THR A 145 -2.52 10.26 -12.27
C THR A 145 -2.26 8.99 -11.46
N ASP A 146 -2.93 8.84 -10.32
CA ASP A 146 -2.65 7.78 -9.35
C ASP A 146 -3.62 6.59 -9.44
N VAL A 147 -4.68 6.74 -10.25
CA VAL A 147 -5.69 5.68 -10.41
C VAL A 147 -5.33 4.74 -11.56
N GLU A 148 -5.16 3.47 -11.27
CA GLU A 148 -5.16 2.40 -12.28
C GLU A 148 -6.56 2.29 -12.90
N ALA A 149 -6.93 3.24 -13.76
CA ALA A 149 -8.27 3.37 -14.33
C ALA A 149 -8.54 2.30 -15.40
N GLY A 150 -8.81 1.06 -14.97
CA GLY A 150 -9.36 0.03 -15.86
C GLY A 150 -10.87 0.20 -16.09
N ALA A 151 -11.58 0.77 -15.12
CA ALA A 151 -13.03 0.95 -15.14
C ALA A 151 -13.46 2.15 -14.29
N ILE A 152 -14.57 2.76 -14.67
CA ILE A 152 -15.25 3.82 -13.93
C ILE A 152 -16.52 3.23 -13.32
N TYR A 153 -16.69 3.41 -12.02
CA TYR A 153 -17.87 2.92 -11.30
C TYR A 153 -18.95 3.98 -11.28
N VAL A 154 -20.17 3.59 -11.63
CA VAL A 154 -21.33 4.50 -11.63
C VAL A 154 -22.09 4.30 -10.34
N VAL A 155 -22.21 5.36 -9.55
CA VAL A 155 -22.86 5.33 -8.23
C VAL A 155 -23.99 6.35 -8.14
N GLY A 156 -25.07 5.97 -7.47
CA GLY A 156 -26.18 6.84 -7.14
C GLY A 156 -25.83 7.85 -6.03
N GLU A 157 -26.82 8.68 -5.64
CA GLU A 157 -26.65 9.71 -4.61
C GLU A 157 -26.31 9.14 -3.23
N ASP A 158 -26.72 7.91 -2.94
CA ASP A 158 -26.45 7.16 -1.72
C ASP A 158 -25.18 6.28 -1.80
N GLN A 159 -24.32 6.54 -2.79
CA GLN A 159 -23.11 5.74 -3.09
C GLN A 159 -23.41 4.29 -3.50
N ARG A 160 -24.65 3.96 -3.88
CA ARG A 160 -25.01 2.64 -4.35
C ARG A 160 -24.46 2.41 -5.76
N LEU A 161 -23.78 1.29 -5.93
CA LEU A 161 -23.25 0.87 -7.23
C LEU A 161 -24.41 0.58 -8.18
N GLN A 162 -24.43 1.27 -9.32
CA GLN A 162 -25.43 1.08 -10.37
C GLN A 162 -24.86 0.37 -11.59
N GLY A 163 -23.57 0.56 -11.86
CA GLY A 163 -22.92 -0.05 -13.01
C GLY A 163 -21.43 0.27 -13.11
N VAL A 164 -20.87 -0.14 -14.21
CA VAL A 164 -19.47 0.10 -14.57
C VAL A 164 -19.36 0.53 -16.04
N VAL A 165 -18.50 1.48 -16.32
CA VAL A 165 -18.13 1.88 -17.68
C VAL A 165 -16.66 1.56 -17.90
N ASP A 166 -16.34 0.84 -18.95
CA ASP A 166 -14.95 0.62 -19.33
C ASP A 166 -14.38 1.81 -20.11
N LEU A 167 -13.07 2.00 -19.97
CA LEU A 167 -12.39 3.12 -20.64
C LEU A 167 -12.52 3.08 -22.17
N ALA A 168 -12.55 1.89 -22.77
CA ALA A 168 -12.68 1.74 -24.21
C ALA A 168 -14.08 2.16 -24.70
N GLY A 169 -15.13 1.85 -23.94
CA GLY A 169 -16.49 2.33 -24.19
C GLY A 169 -16.59 3.84 -24.09
N LEU A 170 -15.95 4.41 -23.07
CA LEU A 170 -15.92 5.84 -22.84
C LEU A 170 -15.21 6.61 -23.98
N LEU A 171 -14.07 6.10 -24.46
CA LEU A 171 -13.30 6.72 -25.56
C LEU A 171 -14.03 6.69 -26.90
N ARG A 172 -14.98 5.78 -27.11
CA ARG A 172 -15.75 5.66 -28.36
C ARG A 172 -17.06 6.45 -28.33
N ALA A 173 -17.52 6.82 -27.14
CA ALA A 173 -18.79 7.51 -26.99
C ALA A 173 -18.66 8.99 -27.33
N PRO A 174 -19.72 9.62 -27.89
CA PRO A 174 -19.82 11.07 -27.96
C PRO A 174 -19.67 11.71 -26.57
N GLU A 175 -18.95 12.84 -26.48
CA GLU A 175 -18.66 13.49 -25.20
C GLU A 175 -19.91 13.87 -24.40
N SER A 176 -21.01 14.13 -25.07
CA SER A 176 -22.31 14.47 -24.45
C SER A 176 -23.10 13.28 -23.93
N THR A 177 -22.65 12.05 -24.17
CA THR A 177 -23.36 10.82 -23.76
C THR A 177 -23.22 10.65 -22.24
N SER A 178 -24.34 10.43 -21.53
CA SER A 178 -24.33 10.20 -20.10
C SER A 178 -23.78 8.80 -19.75
N LEU A 179 -23.14 8.67 -18.57
CA LEU A 179 -22.67 7.37 -18.08
C LEU A 179 -23.81 6.39 -17.86
N ALA A 180 -25.03 6.86 -17.58
CA ALA A 180 -26.23 6.01 -17.50
C ALA A 180 -26.50 5.24 -18.80
N ALA A 181 -26.20 5.84 -19.96
CA ALA A 181 -26.38 5.19 -21.26
C ALA A 181 -25.24 4.24 -21.64
N LEU A 182 -24.05 4.40 -21.02
CA LEU A 182 -22.85 3.63 -21.32
C LEU A 182 -22.59 2.49 -20.32
N MET A 183 -23.15 2.63 -19.10
CA MET A 183 -22.89 1.68 -18.02
C MET A 183 -23.48 0.30 -18.32
N ARG A 184 -22.80 -0.72 -17.82
CA ARG A 184 -23.23 -2.11 -17.82
C ARG A 184 -23.16 -2.69 -16.40
N ALA A 185 -23.76 -3.83 -16.18
CA ALA A 185 -23.59 -4.54 -14.92
C ALA A 185 -22.13 -4.88 -14.68
N PRO A 186 -21.61 -4.76 -13.45
CA PRO A 186 -20.26 -5.19 -13.12
C PRO A 186 -20.12 -6.71 -13.32
N ALA A 187 -18.91 -7.19 -13.58
CA ALA A 187 -18.61 -8.62 -13.72
C ALA A 187 -18.90 -9.44 -12.45
N GLY A 188 -19.13 -8.76 -11.36
CA GLY A 188 -19.50 -9.24 -10.05
C GLY A 188 -19.22 -8.19 -8.99
N THR A 189 -19.74 -8.38 -7.80
CA THR A 189 -19.49 -7.55 -6.62
C THR A 189 -18.93 -8.39 -5.49
N LEU A 190 -18.06 -7.83 -4.69
CA LEU A 190 -17.48 -8.50 -3.52
C LEU A 190 -18.04 -7.86 -2.24
N PRO A 191 -18.79 -8.60 -1.41
CA PRO A 191 -19.17 -8.09 -0.09
C PRO A 191 -17.96 -7.76 0.76
N ALA A 192 -17.97 -6.62 1.45
CA ALA A 192 -16.82 -6.15 2.24
C ALA A 192 -16.36 -7.13 3.33
N PHE A 193 -17.30 -7.86 3.93
CA PHE A 193 -17.02 -8.89 4.94
C PHE A 193 -16.75 -10.28 4.37
N MET A 194 -16.73 -10.44 3.04
CA MET A 194 -16.36 -11.72 2.42
C MET A 194 -14.89 -12.05 2.75
N PRO A 195 -14.60 -13.31 3.14
CA PRO A 195 -13.22 -13.75 3.31
C PRO A 195 -12.42 -13.67 1.98
N LEU A 196 -11.17 -13.23 2.04
CA LEU A 196 -10.30 -13.10 0.85
C LEU A 196 -10.14 -14.41 0.07
N GLY A 197 -10.15 -15.56 0.77
CA GLY A 197 -10.11 -16.87 0.12
C GLY A 197 -11.28 -17.09 -0.81
N GLY A 198 -12.48 -16.68 -0.40
CA GLY A 198 -13.70 -16.74 -1.24
C GLY A 198 -13.63 -15.76 -2.41
N ALA A 199 -13.14 -14.55 -2.14
CA ALA A 199 -12.95 -13.54 -3.19
C ALA A 199 -11.99 -14.01 -4.28
N ALA A 200 -10.92 -14.73 -3.94
CA ALA A 200 -9.92 -15.22 -4.89
C ALA A 200 -10.49 -16.21 -5.93
N SER A 201 -11.59 -16.89 -5.60
CA SER A 201 -12.28 -17.84 -6.47
C SER A 201 -13.45 -17.22 -7.24
N HIS A 202 -13.70 -15.92 -7.08
CA HIS A 202 -14.87 -15.28 -7.67
C HIS A 202 -14.82 -15.32 -9.21
N PRO A 203 -15.90 -15.78 -9.89
CA PRO A 203 -15.91 -15.95 -11.35
C PRO A 203 -15.70 -14.64 -12.11
N GLY A 204 -16.02 -13.50 -11.52
CA GLY A 204 -15.83 -12.18 -12.11
C GLY A 204 -14.40 -11.87 -12.54
N TRP A 205 -13.38 -12.52 -11.94
CA TRP A 205 -11.99 -12.36 -12.32
C TRP A 205 -11.65 -12.82 -13.74
N ARG A 206 -12.54 -13.61 -14.38
CA ARG A 206 -12.38 -13.99 -15.79
C ARG A 206 -12.71 -12.84 -16.75
N LEU A 207 -13.46 -11.86 -16.28
CA LEU A 207 -14.01 -10.77 -17.10
C LEU A 207 -13.45 -9.40 -16.71
N ALA A 208 -12.87 -9.27 -15.52
CA ALA A 208 -12.37 -7.99 -15.01
C ALA A 208 -11.11 -8.18 -14.16
N SER A 209 -10.18 -7.21 -14.25
CA SER A 209 -8.96 -7.13 -13.43
C SER A 209 -9.22 -6.53 -12.05
N SER A 210 -10.36 -5.85 -11.87
CA SER A 210 -10.81 -5.30 -10.61
C SER A 210 -12.30 -5.56 -10.40
N LEU A 211 -12.69 -5.84 -9.16
CA LEU A 211 -14.08 -6.02 -8.78
C LEU A 211 -14.48 -5.01 -7.69
N PRO A 212 -15.67 -4.40 -7.80
CA PRO A 212 -16.15 -3.47 -6.80
C PRO A 212 -16.42 -4.18 -5.48
N VAL A 213 -16.02 -3.53 -4.39
CA VAL A 213 -16.27 -3.97 -3.02
C VAL A 213 -17.43 -3.16 -2.46
N VAL A 214 -18.45 -3.86 -1.98
CA VAL A 214 -19.69 -3.23 -1.53
C VAL A 214 -20.05 -3.64 -0.10
N GLU A 215 -20.67 -2.71 0.63
CA GLU A 215 -21.34 -2.95 1.90
C GLU A 215 -22.84 -3.25 1.71
N ARG A 216 -23.56 -3.29 2.86
CA ARG A 216 -25.03 -3.48 2.85
C ARG A 216 -25.71 -2.43 1.96
N GLY A 217 -26.65 -2.89 1.14
CA GLY A 217 -27.39 -2.04 0.21
C GLY A 217 -26.58 -1.64 -1.01
N ASP A 218 -25.57 -2.43 -1.38
CA ASP A 218 -24.70 -2.24 -2.55
C ASP A 218 -23.89 -0.92 -2.54
N ARG A 219 -23.64 -0.37 -1.36
CA ARG A 219 -22.83 0.85 -1.21
C ARG A 219 -21.37 0.55 -1.56
N LEU A 220 -20.84 1.21 -2.56
CA LEU A 220 -19.45 1.08 -3.00
C LEU A 220 -18.51 1.66 -1.94
N ILE A 221 -17.53 0.89 -1.49
CA ILE A 221 -16.48 1.33 -0.57
C ILE A 221 -15.09 1.35 -1.21
N GLY A 222 -14.95 0.79 -2.39
CA GLY A 222 -13.71 0.73 -3.14
C GLY A 222 -13.68 -0.45 -4.10
N VAL A 223 -12.50 -0.80 -4.57
CA VAL A 223 -12.29 -1.93 -5.49
C VAL A 223 -11.21 -2.85 -4.97
N LEU A 224 -11.32 -4.14 -5.31
CA LEU A 224 -10.25 -5.10 -5.11
C LEU A 224 -9.63 -5.44 -6.47
N HIS A 225 -8.30 -5.33 -6.57
CA HIS A 225 -7.57 -5.68 -7.78
C HIS A 225 -7.05 -7.13 -7.72
N ALA A 226 -7.18 -7.87 -8.83
CA ALA A 226 -6.69 -9.25 -8.93
C ALA A 226 -5.19 -9.35 -8.62
N ALA A 227 -4.40 -8.36 -9.05
CA ALA A 227 -2.97 -8.30 -8.77
C ALA A 227 -2.64 -8.24 -7.27
N ARG A 228 -3.48 -7.58 -6.45
CA ARG A 228 -3.29 -7.55 -4.98
C ARG A 228 -3.52 -8.91 -4.34
N LEU A 229 -4.53 -9.65 -4.80
CA LEU A 229 -4.77 -11.03 -4.35
C LEU A 229 -3.62 -11.96 -4.71
N ALA A 230 -3.09 -11.84 -5.94
CA ALA A 230 -1.95 -12.63 -6.40
C ALA A 230 -0.69 -12.38 -5.57
N ARG A 231 -0.36 -11.12 -5.27
CA ARG A 231 0.79 -10.73 -4.43
C ARG A 231 0.70 -11.30 -3.02
N ARG A 232 -0.49 -11.39 -2.43
CA ARG A 232 -0.66 -12.00 -1.10
C ARG A 232 -0.42 -13.51 -1.14
N ARG A 233 -0.87 -14.21 -2.18
CA ARG A 233 -0.65 -15.66 -2.33
C ARG A 233 0.82 -15.99 -2.43
N THR A 234 1.62 -15.21 -3.16
CA THR A 234 3.08 -15.37 -3.24
C THR A 234 3.77 -15.07 -1.91
N ARG A 235 3.32 -14.06 -1.14
CA ARG A 235 3.86 -13.75 0.19
C ARG A 235 3.49 -14.78 1.25
N GLY A 236 2.30 -15.36 1.19
CA GLY A 236 1.85 -16.44 2.10
C GLY A 236 2.43 -17.81 1.76
N GLY A 237 2.81 -18.05 0.50
CA GLY A 237 3.34 -19.32 0.02
C GLY A 237 4.84 -19.51 0.20
N VAL A 238 5.60 -18.47 0.54
CA VAL A 238 7.08 -18.54 0.72
C VAL A 238 7.50 -19.23 2.03
N ARG A 239 6.56 -19.69 2.85
CA ARG A 239 6.88 -20.57 3.99
C ARG A 239 7.10 -22.03 3.64
N GLY A 240 7.05 -22.42 2.37
CA GLY A 240 7.12 -23.85 2.00
C GLY A 240 7.53 -24.18 0.57
N ALA A 241 8.45 -23.45 -0.05
CA ALA A 241 9.05 -23.92 -1.31
C ALA A 241 10.51 -23.46 -1.35
N GLY A 242 11.40 -24.47 -1.25
CA GLY A 242 12.83 -24.29 -1.30
C GLY A 242 13.35 -23.79 -2.64
N GLU A 243 14.56 -23.31 -2.55
CA GLU A 243 15.63 -23.35 -3.54
C GLU A 243 15.23 -23.18 -5.02
N ASN A 244 15.35 -21.94 -5.48
CA ASN A 244 16.00 -21.69 -6.75
C ASN A 244 17.10 -20.66 -6.51
N ASP A 245 18.29 -21.15 -6.23
CA ASP A 245 19.54 -20.42 -6.25
C ASP A 245 19.79 -19.96 -7.70
N THR A 246 19.28 -18.80 -8.07
CA THR A 246 19.75 -18.11 -9.26
C THR A 246 21.04 -17.39 -8.91
N LEU A 247 22.01 -17.42 -9.82
CA LEU A 247 23.29 -16.68 -9.72
C LEU A 247 23.10 -15.23 -9.24
N ALA A 248 21.98 -14.59 -9.61
CA ALA A 248 21.60 -13.27 -9.14
C ALA A 248 21.35 -13.21 -7.62
N GLY A 249 20.76 -14.25 -7.02
CA GLY A 249 20.56 -14.34 -5.56
C GLY A 249 21.88 -14.55 -4.81
N PHE A 250 22.84 -15.27 -5.42
CA PHE A 250 24.16 -15.48 -4.82
C PHE A 250 25.01 -14.19 -4.86
N VAL A 251 24.99 -13.47 -5.97
CA VAL A 251 25.68 -12.17 -6.12
C VAL A 251 25.07 -11.12 -5.19
N ALA A 252 23.74 -11.07 -5.08
CA ALA A 252 23.06 -10.15 -4.17
C ALA A 252 23.42 -10.45 -2.69
N ARG A 253 23.52 -11.72 -2.30
CA ARG A 253 23.93 -12.12 -0.94
C ARG A 253 25.38 -11.72 -0.64
N SER A 254 26.33 -12.03 -1.54
CA SER A 254 27.75 -11.70 -1.37
C SER A 254 28.00 -10.20 -1.32
N TYR A 255 27.29 -9.43 -2.14
CA TYR A 255 27.35 -7.97 -2.13
C TYR A 255 26.78 -7.40 -0.81
N TRP A 256 25.72 -8.01 -0.32
CA TRP A 256 25.05 -7.56 0.90
C TRP A 256 25.81 -7.90 2.18
N ASP A 257 26.47 -9.05 2.25
CA ASP A 257 27.35 -9.38 3.39
C ASP A 257 28.46 -8.35 3.52
N THR A 258 28.97 -7.85 2.39
CA THR A 258 29.97 -6.78 2.34
C THR A 258 29.37 -5.42 2.81
N VAL A 259 28.18 -5.05 2.32
CA VAL A 259 27.51 -3.80 2.68
C VAL A 259 27.02 -3.82 4.14
N SER A 260 26.50 -4.94 4.62
CA SER A 260 26.08 -5.09 6.03
C SER A 260 27.26 -4.99 6.99
N GLY A 261 28.42 -5.52 6.60
CA GLY A 261 29.66 -5.38 7.32
C GLY A 261 30.12 -3.91 7.41
N LEU A 262 30.01 -3.16 6.31
CA LEU A 262 30.34 -1.74 6.26
C LEU A 262 29.35 -0.88 7.07
N VAL A 263 28.04 -1.17 7.02
CA VAL A 263 27.03 -0.47 7.81
C VAL A 263 27.24 -0.72 9.30
N ARG A 264 27.50 -1.96 9.73
CA ARG A 264 27.82 -2.28 11.13
C ARG A 264 29.11 -1.62 11.60
N ALA A 265 30.14 -1.57 10.77
CA ALA A 265 31.39 -0.89 11.08
C ALA A 265 31.19 0.62 11.17
N GLY A 266 30.37 1.21 10.29
CA GLY A 266 30.01 2.62 10.32
C GLY A 266 29.19 3.01 11.55
N LEU A 267 28.23 2.18 11.96
CA LEU A 267 27.44 2.38 13.17
C LEU A 267 28.27 2.22 14.45
N ALA A 268 29.26 1.32 14.46
CA ALA A 268 30.17 1.15 15.58
C ALA A 268 31.16 2.34 15.77
N MET A 269 31.33 3.17 14.74
CA MET A 269 32.19 4.37 14.79
C MET A 269 31.42 5.66 15.13
N LEU A 270 30.09 5.63 15.31
CA LEU A 270 29.34 6.76 15.80
C LEU A 270 29.61 6.93 17.31
N PRO A 271 30.08 8.10 17.78
CA PRO A 271 30.24 8.35 19.20
C PRO A 271 28.87 8.20 19.88
N ALA A 272 28.83 7.39 20.93
CA ALA A 272 27.65 7.27 21.78
C ALA A 272 27.27 8.67 22.25
N ALA A 273 26.08 9.13 21.84
CA ALA A 273 25.52 10.40 22.31
C ALA A 273 25.53 10.41 23.83
N GLY A 274 26.23 11.38 24.40
CA GLY A 274 26.63 11.44 25.79
C GLY A 274 25.48 11.21 26.76
N ARG A 275 25.70 10.26 27.67
CA ARG A 275 25.05 10.27 28.97
C ARG A 275 25.46 11.51 29.72
N VAL A 276 24.59 12.47 29.77
CA VAL A 276 24.68 13.53 30.77
C VAL A 276 24.34 12.87 32.12
N LEU A 277 25.34 12.65 32.94
CA LEU A 277 25.15 12.30 34.36
C LEU A 277 24.59 13.55 35.04
N PRO A 278 23.58 13.44 35.88
CA PRO A 278 23.19 14.53 36.77
C PRO A 278 24.26 14.70 37.82
N GLU A 279 24.82 15.93 37.97
CA GLU A 279 25.57 16.33 39.12
C GLU A 279 24.63 16.42 40.30
N ASP A 280 24.88 15.61 41.32
CA ASP A 280 24.27 15.75 42.63
C ASP A 280 24.92 16.89 43.43
N PRO A 281 24.17 17.60 44.31
CA PRO A 281 24.56 18.80 45.04
C PRO A 281 25.58 18.59 46.14
#